data_72aafefcc81050a1eaf7c39c7080dbc6
#
_entry.id   72aafefcc81050a1eaf7c39c7080dbc6
#
_cell.length_a   1.000
_cell.length_b   1.000
_cell.length_c   1.000
_cell.angle_alpha   90.00
_cell.angle_beta   90.00
_cell.angle_gamma   90.00
#
_symmetry.space_group_name_H-M   'P 1'
#
loop_
_entity.id
_entity.type
_entity.pdbx_description
1 polymer ?
#
loop_
_entity_poly.entity_id
_entity_poly.type
_entity_poly.pdbx_seq_one_letter_code
_entity_poly.pdbx_strand_id
1 'polypeptide(L)'
;MKILFLNGPNLNLLGQRQPDIYGTTTLAEIESAVREQAEGRAEIEFRQSNDEGELVTWIQDAVSEVMVLNAAGYTHTSVALRDAITASDVPVVEIHLSNIHAREEFRHNSLIAPVCKGQ
;
A
#
# COMPACT_ATOMS: atom_id res chain seq x y z
N MET A 1 -7.32 18.31 1.70
CA MET A 1 -7.25 17.00 1.00
C MET A 1 -6.98 15.91 2.02
N LYS A 2 -7.66 14.81 1.92
CA LYS A 2 -7.46 13.66 2.79
C LYS A 2 -6.90 12.47 1.96
N ILE A 3 -5.82 11.88 2.43
CA ILE A 3 -5.15 10.76 1.77
C ILE A 3 -5.10 9.58 2.74
N LEU A 4 -5.59 8.43 2.29
CA LEU A 4 -5.53 7.19 3.06
C LEU A 4 -4.38 6.32 2.54
N PHE A 5 -3.42 6.06 3.42
CA PHE A 5 -2.32 5.12 3.14
C PHE A 5 -2.68 3.76 3.73
N LEU A 6 -2.68 2.74 2.90
CA LEU A 6 -2.92 1.35 3.32
C LEU A 6 -1.67 0.52 3.07
N ASN A 7 -1.27 -0.21 4.09
CA ASN A 7 -0.07 -1.03 4.09
C ASN A 7 -0.44 -2.48 4.39
N GLY A 8 -0.01 -3.39 3.56
CA GLY A 8 -0.37 -4.80 3.59
C GLY A 8 0.49 -5.64 4.54
N PRO A 9 0.45 -6.98 4.32
CA PRO A 9 1.01 -7.94 5.26
C PRO A 9 2.52 -7.82 5.38
N ASN A 10 2.99 -8.08 6.59
CA ASN A 10 4.41 -8.09 6.96
C ASN A 10 5.10 -6.73 6.96
N LEU A 11 4.44 -5.65 6.55
CA LEU A 11 5.03 -4.32 6.56
C LEU A 11 5.24 -3.80 7.99
N ASN A 12 4.52 -4.35 8.95
CA ASN A 12 4.78 -4.10 10.38
C ASN A 12 6.17 -4.59 10.83
N LEU A 13 6.80 -5.46 10.04
CA LEU A 13 8.13 -6.00 10.34
C LEU A 13 9.27 -5.27 9.62
N LEU A 14 8.98 -4.18 8.92
CA LEU A 14 10.01 -3.39 8.24
C LEU A 14 11.08 -2.94 9.23
N GLY A 15 12.33 -2.98 8.76
CA GLY A 15 13.50 -2.67 9.58
C GLY A 15 14.05 -3.88 10.34
N GLN A 16 13.27 -4.96 10.43
CA GLN A 16 13.65 -6.18 11.16
C GLN A 16 13.83 -7.39 10.25
N ARG A 17 13.23 -7.33 9.06
CA ARG A 17 13.11 -8.46 8.14
C ARG A 17 13.77 -8.10 6.81
N GLN A 18 14.64 -9.01 6.31
CA GLN A 18 15.26 -8.89 5.00
C GLN A 18 15.83 -7.48 4.71
N PRO A 19 16.75 -6.97 5.56
CA PRO A 19 17.27 -5.60 5.38
C PRO A 19 18.00 -5.41 4.05
N ASP A 20 18.50 -6.47 3.43
CA ASP A 20 19.14 -6.44 2.11
C ASP A 20 18.15 -6.00 1.02
N ILE A 21 16.85 -6.23 1.23
CA ILE A 21 15.81 -5.93 0.26
C ILE A 21 15.10 -4.62 0.61
N TYR A 22 14.72 -4.45 1.89
CA TYR A 22 13.85 -3.36 2.35
C TYR A 22 14.59 -2.28 3.13
N GLY A 23 15.87 -2.53 3.50
CA GLY A 23 16.63 -1.63 4.35
C GLY A 23 16.24 -1.76 5.82
N THR A 24 16.67 -0.80 6.62
CA THR A 24 16.45 -0.79 8.08
C THR A 24 15.38 0.19 8.52
N THR A 25 14.78 0.93 7.60
CA THR A 25 13.73 1.90 7.93
C THR A 25 12.46 1.17 8.34
N THR A 26 11.88 1.57 9.47
CA THR A 26 10.65 0.99 9.99
C THR A 26 9.41 1.62 9.35
N LEU A 27 8.27 0.94 9.46
CA LEU A 27 7.01 1.49 8.97
C LEU A 27 6.64 2.79 9.72
N ALA A 28 6.92 2.85 11.02
CA ALA A 28 6.68 4.06 11.82
C ALA A 28 7.49 5.25 11.31
N GLU A 29 8.74 5.01 10.90
CA GLU A 29 9.58 6.06 10.33
C GLU A 29 9.05 6.52 8.97
N ILE A 30 8.53 5.61 8.16
CA ILE A 30 7.89 5.94 6.89
C ILE A 30 6.65 6.80 7.13
N GLU A 31 5.82 6.41 8.09
CA GLU A 31 4.63 7.17 8.46
C GLU A 31 4.99 8.60 8.87
N SER A 32 6.01 8.74 9.71
CA SER A 32 6.48 10.06 10.16
C SER A 32 6.94 10.92 9.00
N ALA A 33 7.69 10.33 8.06
CA ALA A 33 8.17 11.05 6.87
C ALA A 33 7.01 11.50 5.98
N VAL A 34 6.00 10.64 5.79
CA VAL A 34 4.82 10.98 5.00
C VAL A 34 4.05 12.13 5.64
N ARG A 35 3.82 12.07 6.94
CA ARG A 35 3.11 13.14 7.66
C ARG A 35 3.85 14.45 7.60
N GLU A 36 5.17 14.41 7.73
CA GLU A 36 6.00 15.61 7.66
C GLU A 36 5.91 16.26 6.28
N GLN A 37 6.01 15.49 5.22
CA GLN A 37 5.90 16.02 3.85
C GLN A 37 4.50 16.55 3.54
N ALA A 38 3.48 15.97 4.14
CA ALA A 38 2.09 16.36 3.89
C ALA A 38 1.64 17.55 4.74
N GLU A 39 2.44 17.97 5.70
CA GLU A 39 2.06 19.03 6.63
C GLU A 39 1.63 20.30 5.89
N GLY A 40 0.44 20.79 6.22
CA GLY A 40 -0.14 21.98 5.57
C GLY A 40 -0.72 21.73 4.18
N ARG A 41 -0.66 20.49 3.65
CA ARG A 41 -1.17 20.15 2.32
C ARG A 41 -2.28 19.13 2.36
N ALA A 42 -2.17 18.14 3.25
CA ALA A 42 -3.11 17.03 3.30
C ALA A 42 -3.23 16.46 4.71
N GLU A 43 -4.41 15.94 5.01
CA GLU A 43 -4.67 15.14 6.20
C GLU A 43 -4.37 13.69 5.84
N ILE A 44 -3.54 13.03 6.65
CA ILE A 44 -3.07 11.66 6.39
C ILE A 44 -3.74 10.69 7.37
N GLU A 45 -4.37 9.64 6.83
CA GLU A 45 -4.65 8.42 7.58
C GLU A 45 -3.62 7.38 7.14
N PHE A 46 -3.06 6.66 8.10
CA PHE A 46 -2.01 5.66 7.83
C PHE A 46 -2.35 4.39 8.59
N ARG A 47 -2.59 3.30 7.87
CA ARG A 47 -3.02 2.03 8.44
C ARG A 47 -2.19 0.88 7.90
N GLN A 48 -2.11 -0.19 8.67
CA GLN A 48 -1.43 -1.43 8.28
C GLN A 48 -2.27 -2.61 8.75
N SER A 49 -2.36 -3.65 7.93
CA SER A 49 -2.99 -4.90 8.31
C SER A 49 -2.36 -6.06 7.57
N ASN A 50 -2.29 -7.19 8.26
CA ASN A 50 -1.92 -8.47 7.65
C ASN A 50 -3.13 -9.18 7.04
N ASP A 51 -4.33 -8.70 7.32
CA ASP A 51 -5.59 -9.35 6.96
C ASP A 51 -6.10 -8.81 5.63
N GLU A 52 -6.20 -9.68 4.63
CA GLU A 52 -6.67 -9.31 3.30
C GLU A 52 -8.10 -8.76 3.34
N GLY A 53 -8.98 -9.39 4.12
CA GLY A 53 -10.37 -8.96 4.25
C GLY A 53 -10.50 -7.59 4.89
N GLU A 54 -9.66 -7.28 5.87
CA GLU A 54 -9.64 -5.96 6.49
C GLU A 54 -9.22 -4.88 5.48
N LEU A 55 -8.20 -5.17 4.67
CA LEU A 55 -7.77 -4.26 3.61
C LEU A 55 -8.89 -4.04 2.59
N VAL A 56 -9.59 -5.08 2.19
CA VAL A 56 -10.73 -5.00 1.28
C VAL A 56 -11.81 -4.06 1.87
N THR A 57 -12.13 -4.26 3.14
CA THR A 57 -13.15 -3.43 3.82
C THR A 57 -12.72 -1.97 3.90
N TRP A 58 -11.45 -1.71 4.21
CA TRP A 58 -10.95 -0.33 4.25
C TRP A 58 -11.02 0.36 2.89
N ILE A 59 -10.76 -0.39 1.80
CA ILE A 59 -10.91 0.17 0.44
C ILE A 59 -12.39 0.49 0.17
N GLN A 60 -13.30 -0.41 0.53
CA GLN A 60 -14.73 -0.22 0.33
C GLN A 60 -15.27 0.99 1.10
N ASP A 61 -14.78 1.19 2.32
CA ASP A 61 -15.30 2.22 3.24
C ASP A 61 -14.55 3.55 3.12
N ALA A 62 -13.56 3.64 2.25
CA ALA A 62 -12.73 4.84 2.13
C ALA A 62 -13.55 6.07 1.74
N VAL A 63 -13.33 7.17 2.46
CA VAL A 63 -13.94 8.47 2.20
C VAL A 63 -12.89 9.53 1.87
N SER A 64 -11.64 9.11 1.72
CA SER A 64 -10.54 9.99 1.31
C SER A 64 -10.68 10.39 -0.16
N GLU A 65 -9.90 11.39 -0.57
CA GLU A 65 -9.87 11.83 -1.96
C GLU A 65 -8.99 10.93 -2.83
N VAL A 66 -8.00 10.30 -2.20
CA VAL A 66 -7.11 9.34 -2.85
C VAL A 66 -6.66 8.30 -1.84
N MET A 67 -6.37 7.08 -2.32
CA MET A 67 -5.71 6.04 -1.54
C MET A 67 -4.34 5.76 -2.13
N VAL A 68 -3.37 5.55 -1.24
CA VAL A 68 -2.04 5.06 -1.60
C VAL A 68 -1.91 3.66 -0.99
N LEU A 69 -1.73 2.66 -1.84
CA LEU A 69 -1.77 1.26 -1.43
C LEU A 69 -0.44 0.57 -1.69
N ASN A 70 0.18 0.09 -0.61
CA ASN A 70 1.25 -0.89 -0.68
C ASN A 70 0.68 -2.23 -0.22
N ALA A 71 0.21 -3.03 -1.16
CA ALA A 71 -0.43 -4.30 -0.85
C ALA A 71 0.56 -5.40 -0.46
N ALA A 72 1.86 -5.12 -0.54
CA ALA A 72 2.93 -6.08 -0.22
C ALA A 72 2.74 -7.38 -1.00
N GLY A 73 2.81 -8.55 -0.33
CA GLY A 73 2.65 -9.82 -1.02
C GLY A 73 1.31 -10.01 -1.72
N TYR A 74 0.25 -9.37 -1.25
CA TYR A 74 -1.06 -9.47 -1.89
C TYR A 74 -1.12 -8.80 -3.27
N THR A 75 -0.15 -7.96 -3.61
CA THR A 75 0.00 -7.40 -4.95
C THR A 75 -0.03 -8.47 -6.04
N HIS A 76 0.55 -9.63 -5.73
CA HIS A 76 0.79 -10.69 -6.70
C HIS A 76 -0.26 -11.81 -6.66
N THR A 77 -1.17 -11.79 -5.68
CA THR A 77 -2.08 -12.90 -5.41
C THR A 77 -3.53 -12.50 -5.24
N SER A 78 -3.81 -11.24 -4.89
CA SER A 78 -5.16 -10.87 -4.45
C SER A 78 -6.03 -10.34 -5.57
N VAL A 79 -6.87 -11.20 -6.08
CA VAL A 79 -8.00 -10.79 -6.94
C VAL A 79 -9.02 -10.01 -6.12
N ALA A 80 -9.17 -10.33 -4.83
CA ALA A 80 -10.11 -9.62 -3.95
C ALA A 80 -9.76 -8.13 -3.81
N LEU A 81 -8.47 -7.81 -3.64
CA LEU A 81 -8.04 -6.41 -3.61
C LEU A 81 -8.25 -5.73 -4.96
N ARG A 82 -7.92 -6.41 -6.05
CA ARG A 82 -8.17 -5.88 -7.40
C ARG A 82 -9.64 -5.52 -7.60
N ASP A 83 -10.54 -6.40 -7.20
CA ASP A 83 -11.97 -6.19 -7.36
C ASP A 83 -12.47 -5.05 -6.47
N ALA A 84 -11.97 -4.94 -5.23
CA ALA A 84 -12.30 -3.84 -4.33
C ALA A 84 -11.89 -2.49 -4.91
N ILE A 85 -10.69 -2.41 -5.49
CA ILE A 85 -10.20 -1.18 -6.14
C ILE A 85 -11.08 -0.81 -7.32
N THR A 86 -11.44 -1.79 -8.16
CA THR A 86 -12.32 -1.56 -9.31
C THR A 86 -13.68 -1.01 -8.88
N ALA A 87 -14.21 -1.51 -7.77
CA ALA A 87 -15.52 -1.09 -7.26
C ALA A 87 -15.48 0.25 -6.53
N SER A 88 -14.31 0.75 -6.17
CA SER A 88 -14.16 1.99 -5.41
C SER A 88 -14.26 3.22 -6.31
N ASP A 89 -14.92 4.26 -5.80
CA ASP A 89 -14.94 5.57 -6.46
C ASP A 89 -13.68 6.40 -6.13
N VAL A 90 -12.91 5.98 -5.12
CA VAL A 90 -11.69 6.67 -4.72
C VAL A 90 -10.52 6.15 -5.56
N PRO A 91 -9.79 7.03 -6.25
CA PRO A 91 -8.63 6.59 -7.03
C PRO A 91 -7.52 6.03 -6.14
N VAL A 92 -6.87 4.98 -6.63
CA VAL A 92 -5.80 4.28 -5.89
C VAL A 92 -4.49 4.41 -6.67
N VAL A 93 -3.43 4.77 -5.95
CA VAL A 93 -2.06 4.74 -6.45
C VAL A 93 -1.32 3.60 -5.77
N GLU A 94 -0.75 2.71 -6.55
CA GLU A 94 0.01 1.57 -6.05
C GLU A 94 1.47 2.00 -5.80
N ILE A 95 2.02 1.63 -4.64
CA ILE A 95 3.43 1.85 -4.34
C ILE A 95 4.10 0.56 -3.86
N HIS A 96 5.41 0.49 -4.02
CA HIS A 96 6.25 -0.61 -3.56
C HIS A 96 7.52 -0.05 -2.94
N LEU A 97 8.05 -0.76 -1.92
CA LEU A 97 9.30 -0.40 -1.27
C LEU A 97 10.49 -1.14 -1.87
N SER A 98 10.25 -2.10 -2.74
CA SER A 98 11.30 -2.83 -3.47
C SER A 98 10.99 -2.80 -4.96
N ASN A 99 12.01 -3.03 -5.78
CA ASN A 99 11.79 -3.21 -7.20
C ASN A 99 11.25 -4.63 -7.44
N ILE A 100 9.96 -4.74 -7.73
CA ILE A 100 9.31 -6.05 -7.93
C ILE A 100 9.91 -6.82 -9.11
N HIS A 101 10.48 -6.13 -10.09
CA HIS A 101 11.09 -6.76 -11.26
C HIS A 101 12.48 -7.33 -10.97
N ALA A 102 13.08 -6.97 -9.85
CA ALA A 102 14.39 -7.49 -9.40
C ALA A 102 14.26 -8.66 -8.42
N ARG A 103 13.05 -9.17 -8.20
CA ARG A 103 12.75 -10.24 -7.24
C ARG A 103 12.30 -11.50 -7.96
N GLU A 104 11.73 -12.46 -7.23
CA GLU A 104 11.27 -13.72 -7.82
C GLU A 104 10.28 -13.47 -8.96
N GLU A 105 10.24 -14.34 -9.95
CA GLU A 105 9.43 -14.16 -11.15
C GLU A 105 7.96 -13.87 -10.83
N PHE A 106 7.37 -14.57 -9.83
CA PHE A 106 5.96 -14.37 -9.47
C PHE A 106 5.68 -12.95 -8.95
N ARG A 107 6.70 -12.21 -8.52
CA ARG A 107 6.58 -10.82 -8.05
C ARG A 107 6.68 -9.80 -9.17
N HIS A 108 6.99 -10.23 -10.39
CA HIS A 108 7.09 -9.31 -11.53
C HIS A 108 5.73 -8.77 -11.98
N ASN A 109 4.65 -9.51 -11.69
CA ASN A 109 3.31 -9.13 -12.10
C ASN A 109 2.52 -8.60 -10.92
N SER A 110 1.94 -7.42 -11.09
CA SER A 110 0.98 -6.86 -10.15
C SER A 110 -0.44 -7.12 -10.66
N LEU A 111 -1.25 -7.77 -9.84
CA LEU A 111 -2.67 -7.97 -10.14
C LEU A 111 -3.49 -6.69 -9.97
N ILE A 112 -2.98 -5.73 -9.21
CA ILE A 112 -3.72 -4.50 -8.90
C ILE A 112 -3.33 -3.33 -9.80
N ALA A 113 -2.13 -3.33 -10.38
CA ALA A 113 -1.65 -2.24 -11.24
C ALA A 113 -2.64 -1.85 -12.35
N PRO A 114 -3.26 -2.81 -13.06
CA PRO A 114 -4.18 -2.47 -14.15
C PRO A 114 -5.41 -1.69 -13.72
N VAL A 115 -5.80 -1.74 -12.46
CA VAL A 115 -6.99 -1.06 -11.93
C VAL A 115 -6.64 0.16 -11.07
N CYS A 116 -5.35 0.40 -10.83
CA CYS A 116 -4.89 1.61 -10.15
C CYS A 116 -4.70 2.76 -11.13
N LYS A 117 -4.78 3.99 -10.61
CA LYS A 117 -4.58 5.19 -11.43
C LYS A 117 -3.11 5.52 -11.66
N GLY A 118 -2.21 4.91 -10.87
CA GLY A 118 -0.77 5.09 -11.01
C GLY A 118 -0.03 4.05 -10.19
N GLN A 119 1.28 4.01 -10.41
CA GLN A 119 2.15 3.06 -9.74
C GLN A 119 3.46 3.73 -9.33
#